data_1998fde7a480b7253ef4e02b78d35e9e
#
_entry.id   1998fde7a480b7253ef4e02b78d35e9e
#
_cell.length_a   1.000
_cell.length_b   1.000
_cell.length_c   1.000
_cell.angle_alpha   90.00
_cell.angle_beta   90.00
_cell.angle_gamma   90.00
#
_symmetry.space_group_name_H-M   'P 1'
#
loop_
_entity.id
_entity.type
_entity.pdbx_description
1 polymer ?
#
loop_
_entity_poly.entity_id
_entity_poly.type
_entity_poly.pdbx_seq_one_letter_code
_entity_poly.pdbx_strand_id
1 'polypeptide(L)'
;MLDSVRQNSRSAIVYILFGVIIAAFIVSFGPGSPSGDSVLEGFGTRYAARVYGNDISEQELNYSFIALGLPSRGDAQAGRLREVVIDRLIERELLAHEAEQAGLLVSEDEAAKQLVDGNMFVAGLSRKVDGYAMRNNVLDYERLRMVVQNSYRLTMKQFVEIQRRELLADKFRQLLRAGTRASSDEVRAEFEDKARQTNLEYVRFTPFRYEQELVASDADIEAWALAHEAEIKKTYEERKLLYVKQDKSAKLRRILIDVKKDASEQQVSEAKAKLTAALQSIQGGKSFAEVAMAVSEDEATKKRGGSVGWRKKATTDFGTELENKVFAAKEGEVIGPERSDRGLELVKVEGFREGDIALDKARAELAEELYRAAKGKELAQASANDAAAKLRAGGKLADLFPKDDSDAAEAQAKGSKIQVEETGLFPRKGDTLPGIGSSAELVKKAFTLKPGEIVGPVDVSGGFIVATLKGRKEPDQAEFDKKKDELAAEFGRTKWARLMTEYARHACVTANADGKLKVNQSMIADEPPARRGSAPAIAASKYEPCKDRF
;
A
#
# COMPACT_ATOMS: atom_id res chain seq x y z
N MET A 1 2.60 25.16 -68.23
CA MET A 1 3.65 24.40 -67.56
C MET A 1 3.66 22.89 -67.88
N LEU A 2 2.54 22.25 -68.15
CA LEU A 2 2.49 20.82 -68.52
C LEU A 2 2.98 20.51 -69.92
N ASP A 3 2.88 21.45 -70.83
CA ASP A 3 3.33 21.26 -72.27
C ASP A 3 4.85 21.30 -72.42
N SER A 4 5.57 22.05 -71.61
CA SER A 4 7.05 22.09 -71.63
C SER A 4 7.69 20.79 -71.04
N VAL A 5 6.99 20.08 -70.20
CA VAL A 5 7.46 18.78 -69.67
C VAL A 5 7.25 17.67 -70.68
N ARG A 6 6.23 17.78 -71.53
CA ARG A 6 5.90 16.81 -72.58
C ARG A 6 6.84 16.87 -73.80
N GLN A 7 7.39 18.05 -74.04
CA GLN A 7 8.37 18.23 -75.18
C GLN A 7 9.79 17.82 -74.77
N ASN A 8 10.15 17.77 -73.51
CA ASN A 8 11.50 17.51 -73.02
C ASN A 8 11.66 16.18 -72.30
N SER A 9 10.79 15.20 -72.57
CA SER A 9 10.81 13.88 -71.91
C SER A 9 12.08 13.03 -72.15
N ARG A 10 12.99 13.51 -72.98
CA ARG A 10 14.32 12.88 -73.23
C ARG A 10 15.49 13.67 -72.68
N SER A 11 15.24 14.69 -71.87
CA SER A 11 16.30 15.48 -71.24
C SER A 11 16.90 14.69 -70.06
N ALA A 12 18.22 14.59 -70.04
CA ALA A 12 18.98 13.98 -68.96
C ALA A 12 18.56 14.54 -67.58
N ILE A 13 18.11 15.79 -67.54
CA ILE A 13 17.61 16.45 -66.28
C ILE A 13 16.36 15.77 -65.74
N VAL A 14 15.44 15.31 -66.63
CA VAL A 14 14.22 14.59 -66.15
C VAL A 14 14.59 13.24 -65.56
N TYR A 15 15.53 12.52 -66.15
CA TYR A 15 16.02 11.25 -65.56
C TYR A 15 16.80 11.44 -64.27
N ILE A 16 17.59 12.51 -64.17
CA ILE A 16 18.29 12.87 -62.91
C ILE A 16 17.29 13.24 -61.84
N LEU A 17 16.26 14.04 -62.16
CA LEU A 17 15.22 14.43 -61.19
C LEU A 17 14.41 13.22 -60.71
N PHE A 18 14.03 12.31 -61.62
CA PHE A 18 13.38 11.05 -61.29
C PHE A 18 14.31 10.13 -60.45
N GLY A 19 15.59 10.07 -60.80
CA GLY A 19 16.59 9.32 -60.04
C GLY A 19 16.76 9.84 -58.61
N VAL A 20 16.77 11.16 -58.43
CA VAL A 20 16.84 11.81 -57.11
C VAL A 20 15.55 11.55 -56.30
N ILE A 21 14.38 11.62 -56.96
CA ILE A 21 13.10 11.31 -56.29
C ILE A 21 13.05 9.83 -55.88
N ILE A 22 13.47 8.91 -56.75
CA ILE A 22 13.52 7.48 -56.45
C ILE A 22 14.54 7.20 -55.35
N ALA A 23 15.74 7.82 -55.39
CA ALA A 23 16.74 7.67 -54.32
C ALA A 23 16.26 8.24 -52.98
N ALA A 24 15.60 9.40 -52.99
CA ALA A 24 14.98 9.98 -51.80
C ALA A 24 13.85 9.07 -51.27
N PHE A 25 13.08 8.44 -52.15
CA PHE A 25 12.04 7.48 -51.76
C PHE A 25 12.64 6.21 -51.16
N ILE A 26 13.71 5.67 -51.76
CA ILE A 26 14.41 4.47 -51.21
C ILE A 26 15.06 4.78 -49.85
N VAL A 27 15.67 5.97 -49.68
CA VAL A 27 16.28 6.39 -48.42
C VAL A 27 15.22 6.67 -47.33
N SER A 28 14.07 7.23 -47.72
CA SER A 28 12.98 7.55 -46.79
C SER A 28 12.05 6.36 -46.50
N PHE A 29 11.92 5.42 -47.42
CA PHE A 29 10.95 4.32 -47.33
C PHE A 29 11.55 2.93 -47.61
N GLY A 30 12.89 2.81 -47.78
CA GLY A 30 13.55 1.53 -48.05
C GLY A 30 13.72 0.68 -46.78
N PRO A 31 13.91 -0.65 -46.94
CA PRO A 31 14.16 -1.54 -45.80
C PRO A 31 15.44 -1.13 -45.06
N GLY A 32 15.31 -0.68 -43.84
CA GLY A 32 16.43 -0.25 -42.99
C GLY A 32 16.59 1.27 -42.83
N SER A 33 15.67 2.12 -43.33
CA SER A 33 15.70 3.56 -43.03
C SER A 33 15.26 3.82 -41.57
N PRO A 34 15.96 4.71 -40.83
CA PRO A 34 15.58 5.05 -39.44
C PRO A 34 14.19 5.70 -39.33
N SER A 35 13.62 6.14 -40.48
CA SER A 35 12.30 6.79 -40.55
C SER A 35 11.19 5.89 -41.13
N GLY A 36 11.52 4.67 -41.57
CA GLY A 36 10.56 3.80 -42.24
C GLY A 36 9.39 3.33 -41.38
N ASP A 37 9.62 3.10 -40.12
CA ASP A 37 8.57 2.67 -39.20
C ASP A 37 7.61 3.81 -38.79
N SER A 38 8.06 5.06 -38.78
CA SER A 38 7.23 6.18 -38.31
C SER A 38 6.33 6.80 -39.38
N VAL A 39 6.66 6.64 -40.66
CA VAL A 39 5.89 7.27 -41.77
C VAL A 39 4.79 6.35 -42.29
N LEU A 40 5.00 5.02 -42.27
CA LEU A 40 3.95 4.04 -42.57
C LEU A 40 2.92 3.92 -41.43
N GLU A 41 3.28 4.22 -40.18
CA GLU A 41 2.33 4.33 -39.07
C GLU A 41 1.33 5.48 -39.23
N GLY A 42 1.63 6.51 -40.04
CA GLY A 42 0.71 7.64 -40.30
C GLY A 42 -0.42 7.33 -41.29
N PHE A 43 -0.35 6.26 -42.07
CA PHE A 43 -1.37 5.83 -43.05
C PHE A 43 -2.03 4.49 -42.73
N GLY A 44 -1.55 3.75 -41.69
CA GLY A 44 -2.17 2.54 -41.18
C GLY A 44 -3.30 2.84 -40.19
N THR A 45 -4.20 1.88 -39.98
CA THR A 45 -5.20 1.93 -38.94
C THR A 45 -4.50 2.18 -37.61
N ARG A 46 -4.89 3.26 -36.91
CA ARG A 46 -4.37 3.55 -35.57
C ARG A 46 -4.76 2.40 -34.63
N TYR A 47 -3.77 1.67 -34.13
CA TYR A 47 -3.99 0.59 -33.17
C TYR A 47 -3.72 1.08 -31.75
N ALA A 48 -4.50 0.61 -30.78
CA ALA A 48 -4.27 0.82 -29.36
C ALA A 48 -3.23 -0.17 -28.82
N ALA A 49 -3.29 -1.42 -29.26
CA ALA A 49 -2.28 -2.43 -29.03
C ALA A 49 -2.20 -3.40 -30.22
N ARG A 50 -1.04 -4.08 -30.36
CA ARG A 50 -0.82 -5.15 -31.33
C ARG A 50 -0.28 -6.37 -30.60
N VAL A 51 -0.94 -7.51 -30.77
CA VAL A 51 -0.61 -8.76 -30.09
C VAL A 51 -0.41 -9.86 -31.13
N TYR A 52 0.79 -10.44 -31.23
CA TYR A 52 1.14 -11.45 -32.23
C TYR A 52 0.75 -11.05 -33.67
N GLY A 53 0.84 -9.77 -33.99
CA GLY A 53 0.49 -9.23 -35.31
C GLY A 53 -0.97 -8.83 -35.49
N ASN A 54 -1.86 -9.18 -34.57
CA ASN A 54 -3.27 -8.76 -34.60
C ASN A 54 -3.44 -7.39 -33.95
N ASP A 55 -4.10 -6.48 -34.65
CA ASP A 55 -4.33 -5.10 -34.21
C ASP A 55 -5.62 -4.98 -33.40
N ILE A 56 -5.50 -4.48 -32.19
CA ILE A 56 -6.62 -3.93 -31.42
C ILE A 56 -6.76 -2.46 -31.87
N SER A 57 -7.75 -2.18 -32.71
CA SER A 57 -7.92 -0.85 -33.29
C SER A 57 -8.46 0.17 -32.30
N GLU A 58 -8.26 1.47 -32.58
CA GLU A 58 -8.90 2.55 -31.83
C GLU A 58 -10.43 2.43 -31.84
N GLN A 59 -10.99 2.01 -32.96
CA GLN A 59 -12.44 1.80 -33.09
C GLN A 59 -12.94 0.69 -32.18
N GLU A 60 -12.20 -0.39 -32.06
CA GLU A 60 -12.53 -1.50 -31.17
C GLU A 60 -12.41 -1.10 -29.69
N LEU A 61 -11.38 -0.36 -29.31
CA LEU A 61 -11.26 0.20 -27.97
C LEU A 61 -12.46 1.09 -27.62
N ASN A 62 -12.84 2.00 -28.53
CA ASN A 62 -13.99 2.88 -28.34
C ASN A 62 -15.32 2.09 -28.29
N TYR A 63 -15.48 1.08 -29.14
CA TYR A 63 -16.60 0.15 -29.09
C TYR A 63 -16.73 -0.48 -27.70
N SER A 64 -15.62 -0.97 -27.16
CA SER A 64 -15.61 -1.62 -25.85
C SER A 64 -16.08 -0.67 -24.73
N PHE A 65 -15.68 0.61 -24.77
CA PHE A 65 -16.16 1.63 -23.82
C PHE A 65 -17.66 1.84 -23.93
N ILE A 66 -18.17 2.03 -25.15
CA ILE A 66 -19.60 2.28 -25.39
C ILE A 66 -20.44 1.07 -24.97
N ALA A 67 -20.04 -0.12 -25.39
CA ALA A 67 -20.76 -1.36 -25.11
C ALA A 67 -20.72 -1.78 -23.63
N LEU A 68 -19.72 -1.35 -22.88
CA LEU A 68 -19.62 -1.54 -21.44
C LEU A 68 -20.31 -0.43 -20.63
N GLY A 69 -20.79 0.64 -21.30
CA GLY A 69 -21.40 1.79 -20.64
C GLY A 69 -20.41 2.61 -19.80
N LEU A 70 -19.12 2.62 -20.19
CA LEU A 70 -18.07 3.33 -19.48
C LEU A 70 -17.89 4.75 -20.03
N PRO A 71 -17.54 5.74 -19.20
CA PRO A 71 -17.24 7.09 -19.65
C PRO A 71 -15.98 7.09 -20.52
N SER A 72 -16.07 7.65 -21.72
CA SER A 72 -14.99 7.58 -22.72
C SER A 72 -13.94 8.70 -22.62
N ARG A 73 -14.21 9.80 -21.92
CA ARG A 73 -13.30 10.97 -21.74
C ARG A 73 -13.65 11.75 -20.47
N GLY A 74 -12.64 12.36 -19.83
CA GLY A 74 -12.86 13.52 -18.97
C GLY A 74 -12.33 13.49 -17.53
N ASP A 75 -11.92 12.34 -16.96
CA ASP A 75 -11.45 12.26 -15.58
C ASP A 75 -10.23 11.34 -15.42
N ALA A 76 -9.42 11.55 -14.36
CA ALA A 76 -8.35 10.62 -13.96
C ALA A 76 -8.86 9.19 -13.69
N GLN A 77 -10.17 9.05 -13.46
CA GLN A 77 -10.85 7.76 -13.36
C GLN A 77 -11.08 7.12 -14.73
N ALA A 78 -11.30 7.92 -15.79
CA ALA A 78 -11.43 7.44 -17.16
C ALA A 78 -10.10 6.86 -17.70
N GLY A 79 -8.95 7.43 -17.33
CA GLY A 79 -7.62 6.89 -17.68
C GLY A 79 -7.39 5.50 -17.13
N ARG A 80 -7.70 5.28 -15.85
CA ARG A 80 -7.62 3.94 -15.22
C ARG A 80 -8.58 2.92 -15.85
N LEU A 81 -9.76 3.36 -16.27
CA LEU A 81 -10.72 2.50 -16.96
C LEU A 81 -10.22 2.11 -18.36
N ARG A 82 -9.52 3.02 -19.07
CA ARG A 82 -8.88 2.71 -20.35
C ARG A 82 -7.82 1.63 -20.21
N GLU A 83 -6.95 1.75 -19.21
CA GLU A 83 -5.95 0.73 -18.92
C GLU A 83 -6.60 -0.64 -18.65
N VAL A 84 -7.69 -0.68 -17.85
CA VAL A 84 -8.42 -1.92 -17.60
C VAL A 84 -9.04 -2.52 -18.85
N VAL A 85 -9.62 -1.70 -19.73
CA VAL A 85 -10.23 -2.20 -20.99
C VAL A 85 -9.16 -2.69 -21.94
N ILE A 86 -8.03 -1.97 -22.08
CA ILE A 86 -6.95 -2.41 -22.96
C ILE A 86 -6.28 -3.69 -22.45
N ASP A 87 -6.09 -3.84 -21.13
CA ASP A 87 -5.58 -5.09 -20.52
C ASP A 87 -6.47 -6.28 -20.89
N ARG A 88 -7.80 -6.12 -20.80
CA ARG A 88 -8.78 -7.16 -21.18
C ARG A 88 -8.74 -7.49 -22.68
N LEU A 89 -8.58 -6.48 -23.53
CA LEU A 89 -8.47 -6.70 -24.98
C LEU A 89 -7.14 -7.39 -25.33
N ILE A 90 -6.06 -7.04 -24.65
CA ILE A 90 -4.75 -7.74 -24.79
C ILE A 90 -4.91 -9.19 -24.32
N GLU A 91 -5.50 -9.44 -23.15
CA GLU A 91 -5.80 -10.78 -22.66
C GLU A 91 -6.59 -11.60 -23.69
N ARG A 92 -7.65 -11.01 -24.25
CA ARG A 92 -8.46 -11.66 -25.27
C ARG A 92 -7.61 -12.08 -26.47
N GLU A 93 -6.76 -11.18 -27.00
CA GLU A 93 -5.90 -11.51 -28.14
C GLU A 93 -4.85 -12.58 -27.82
N LEU A 94 -4.26 -12.53 -26.62
CA LEU A 94 -3.37 -13.57 -26.15
C LEU A 94 -4.07 -14.93 -26.12
N LEU A 95 -5.24 -15.01 -25.50
CA LEU A 95 -6.00 -16.27 -25.41
C LEU A 95 -6.51 -16.74 -26.78
N ALA A 96 -6.89 -15.83 -27.69
CA ALA A 96 -7.26 -16.17 -29.06
C ALA A 96 -6.07 -16.73 -29.84
N HIS A 97 -4.87 -16.17 -29.65
CA HIS A 97 -3.65 -16.70 -30.24
C HIS A 97 -3.35 -18.13 -29.73
N GLU A 98 -3.42 -18.33 -28.41
CA GLU A 98 -3.23 -19.65 -27.80
C GLU A 98 -4.27 -20.68 -28.30
N ALA A 99 -5.52 -20.23 -28.50
CA ALA A 99 -6.57 -21.05 -29.10
C ALA A 99 -6.19 -21.52 -30.51
N GLU A 100 -5.69 -20.60 -31.35
CA GLU A 100 -5.21 -20.90 -32.71
C GLU A 100 -4.04 -21.89 -32.68
N GLN A 101 -3.08 -21.70 -31.76
CA GLN A 101 -1.96 -22.65 -31.57
C GLN A 101 -2.45 -24.03 -31.12
N ALA A 102 -3.52 -24.09 -30.33
CA ALA A 102 -4.17 -25.32 -29.91
C ALA A 102 -5.07 -25.95 -30.98
N GLY A 103 -5.15 -25.35 -32.18
CA GLY A 103 -5.96 -25.85 -33.29
C GLY A 103 -7.46 -25.57 -33.17
N LEU A 104 -7.87 -24.68 -32.25
CA LEU A 104 -9.26 -24.24 -32.15
C LEU A 104 -9.59 -23.25 -33.25
N LEU A 105 -10.79 -23.40 -33.82
CA LEU A 105 -11.28 -22.53 -34.89
C LEU A 105 -12.68 -22.02 -34.52
N VAL A 106 -12.99 -20.82 -34.98
CA VAL A 106 -14.33 -20.21 -34.94
C VAL A 106 -14.62 -19.63 -36.32
N SER A 107 -15.73 -20.04 -36.92
CA SER A 107 -16.18 -19.48 -38.21
C SER A 107 -16.96 -18.19 -37.97
N GLU A 108 -17.12 -17.38 -39.07
CA GLU A 108 -17.98 -16.22 -39.03
C GLU A 108 -19.44 -16.60 -38.76
N ASP A 109 -19.89 -17.75 -39.30
CA ASP A 109 -21.25 -18.26 -39.03
C ASP A 109 -21.48 -18.64 -37.57
N GLU A 110 -20.48 -19.19 -36.89
CA GLU A 110 -20.54 -19.51 -35.48
C GLU A 110 -20.63 -18.22 -34.62
N ALA A 111 -19.84 -17.22 -34.96
CA ALA A 111 -19.92 -15.92 -34.28
C ALA A 111 -21.26 -15.21 -34.55
N ALA A 112 -21.77 -15.29 -35.79
CA ALA A 112 -23.09 -14.74 -36.14
C ALA A 112 -24.21 -15.46 -35.39
N LYS A 113 -24.14 -16.79 -35.25
CA LYS A 113 -25.12 -17.58 -34.48
C LYS A 113 -25.20 -17.14 -33.03
N GLN A 114 -24.05 -16.86 -32.39
CA GLN A 114 -23.99 -16.35 -31.03
C GLN A 114 -24.81 -15.05 -30.86
N LEU A 115 -24.72 -14.15 -31.87
CA LEU A 115 -25.49 -12.92 -31.90
C LEU A 115 -26.99 -13.18 -32.09
N VAL A 116 -27.34 -14.13 -32.95
CA VAL A 116 -28.74 -14.57 -33.16
C VAL A 116 -29.33 -15.12 -31.88
N ASP A 117 -28.54 -15.85 -31.08
CA ASP A 117 -28.92 -16.37 -29.78
C ASP A 117 -28.99 -15.27 -28.68
N GLY A 118 -28.83 -14.01 -29.07
CA GLY A 118 -28.91 -12.84 -28.20
C GLY A 118 -27.72 -12.66 -27.27
N ASN A 119 -26.57 -13.24 -27.58
CA ASN A 119 -25.36 -13.13 -26.80
C ASN A 119 -24.24 -12.46 -27.61
N MET A 120 -23.43 -11.68 -26.94
CA MET A 120 -22.22 -11.06 -27.49
C MET A 120 -21.11 -11.01 -26.45
N PHE A 121 -19.91 -10.78 -26.89
CA PHE A 121 -18.77 -10.54 -25.98
C PHE A 121 -18.25 -9.12 -26.16
N VAL A 122 -17.75 -8.54 -25.08
CA VAL A 122 -17.10 -7.23 -25.05
C VAL A 122 -15.92 -7.29 -24.10
N ALA A 123 -14.71 -7.15 -24.61
CA ALA A 123 -13.49 -7.19 -23.84
C ALA A 123 -13.43 -8.40 -22.87
N GLY A 124 -13.70 -9.60 -23.38
CA GLY A 124 -13.70 -10.86 -22.63
C GLY A 124 -14.92 -11.09 -21.73
N LEU A 125 -15.88 -10.17 -21.69
CA LEU A 125 -17.10 -10.29 -20.90
C LEU A 125 -18.28 -10.73 -21.76
N SER A 126 -19.00 -11.78 -21.34
CA SER A 126 -20.27 -12.16 -21.94
C SER A 126 -21.35 -11.13 -21.62
N ARG A 127 -22.07 -10.68 -22.64
CA ARG A 127 -23.15 -9.69 -22.56
C ARG A 127 -24.34 -10.16 -23.36
N LYS A 128 -25.51 -9.59 -23.07
CA LYS A 128 -26.67 -9.72 -23.95
C LYS A 128 -26.55 -8.69 -25.07
N VAL A 129 -27.02 -9.06 -26.25
CA VAL A 129 -27.20 -8.11 -27.36
C VAL A 129 -28.13 -7.00 -26.89
N ASP A 130 -27.86 -5.76 -27.34
CA ASP A 130 -28.65 -4.59 -27.00
C ASP A 130 -30.16 -4.86 -27.16
N GLY A 131 -30.96 -4.51 -26.16
CA GLY A 131 -32.39 -4.74 -26.15
C GLY A 131 -33.13 -4.03 -27.30
N TYR A 132 -32.57 -2.95 -27.85
CA TYR A 132 -33.10 -2.30 -29.05
C TYR A 132 -33.02 -3.21 -30.28
N ALA A 133 -31.96 -4.01 -30.38
CA ALA A 133 -31.74 -4.96 -31.46
C ALA A 133 -32.48 -6.29 -31.27
N MET A 134 -33.10 -6.52 -30.10
CA MET A 134 -33.91 -7.72 -29.82
C MET A 134 -35.40 -7.39 -29.83
N ARG A 135 -36.19 -8.13 -30.61
CA ARG A 135 -37.64 -7.99 -30.65
C ARG A 135 -38.29 -9.35 -30.34
N ASN A 136 -39.04 -9.43 -29.26
CA ASN A 136 -39.69 -10.69 -28.81
C ASN A 136 -38.66 -11.85 -28.70
N ASN A 137 -37.49 -11.57 -28.17
CA ASN A 137 -36.33 -12.49 -28.06
C ASN A 137 -35.77 -12.99 -29.42
N VAL A 138 -36.09 -12.33 -30.52
CA VAL A 138 -35.53 -12.60 -31.84
C VAL A 138 -34.66 -11.41 -32.26
N LEU A 139 -33.47 -11.70 -32.81
CA LEU A 139 -32.57 -10.68 -33.30
C LEU A 139 -33.15 -9.98 -34.54
N ASP A 140 -33.28 -8.65 -34.46
CA ASP A 140 -33.59 -7.80 -35.60
C ASP A 140 -32.27 -7.33 -36.20
N TYR A 141 -31.88 -7.94 -37.30
CA TYR A 141 -30.57 -7.68 -37.95
C TYR A 141 -30.41 -6.20 -38.36
N GLU A 142 -31.48 -5.56 -38.90
CA GLU A 142 -31.39 -4.18 -39.33
C GLU A 142 -31.17 -3.22 -38.16
N ARG A 143 -31.79 -3.50 -37.02
CA ARG A 143 -31.54 -2.73 -35.78
C ARG A 143 -30.17 -2.97 -35.21
N LEU A 144 -29.71 -4.23 -35.18
CA LEU A 144 -28.31 -4.52 -34.83
C LEU A 144 -27.34 -3.76 -35.69
N ARG A 145 -27.56 -3.78 -37.03
CA ARG A 145 -26.73 -3.05 -38.00
C ARG A 145 -26.70 -1.55 -37.71
N MET A 146 -27.84 -0.94 -37.39
CA MET A 146 -27.91 0.47 -36.98
C MET A 146 -27.14 0.76 -35.71
N VAL A 147 -27.24 -0.08 -34.69
CA VAL A 147 -26.46 0.06 -33.44
C VAL A 147 -24.97 -0.04 -33.71
N VAL A 148 -24.54 -1.05 -34.46
CA VAL A 148 -23.13 -1.27 -34.81
C VAL A 148 -22.55 -0.10 -35.61
N GLN A 149 -23.29 0.40 -36.58
CA GLN A 149 -22.80 1.51 -37.46
C GLN A 149 -22.89 2.86 -36.75
N ASN A 150 -23.98 3.18 -36.06
CA ASN A 150 -24.23 4.51 -35.51
C ASN A 150 -23.66 4.70 -34.09
N SER A 151 -23.81 3.69 -33.24
CA SER A 151 -23.35 3.77 -31.85
C SER A 151 -21.90 3.29 -31.71
N TYR A 152 -21.59 2.12 -32.25
CA TYR A 152 -20.25 1.53 -32.11
C TYR A 152 -19.24 2.02 -33.16
N ARG A 153 -19.73 2.67 -34.23
CA ARG A 153 -18.88 3.18 -35.34
C ARG A 153 -18.06 2.09 -36.02
N LEU A 154 -18.61 0.87 -36.09
CA LEU A 154 -18.01 -0.30 -36.75
C LEU A 154 -18.84 -0.69 -38.01
N THR A 155 -18.16 -1.33 -38.95
CA THR A 155 -18.88 -2.10 -39.99
C THR A 155 -19.35 -3.42 -39.42
N MET A 156 -20.40 -4.03 -39.98
CA MET A 156 -20.85 -5.36 -39.53
C MET A 156 -19.73 -6.41 -39.67
N LYS A 157 -18.89 -6.32 -40.69
CA LYS A 157 -17.75 -7.23 -40.87
C LYS A 157 -16.75 -7.09 -39.72
N GLN A 158 -16.37 -5.87 -39.32
CA GLN A 158 -15.49 -5.63 -38.19
C GLN A 158 -16.10 -6.14 -36.91
N PHE A 159 -17.39 -5.88 -36.70
CA PHE A 159 -18.10 -6.33 -35.50
C PHE A 159 -18.14 -7.87 -35.39
N VAL A 160 -18.47 -8.58 -36.44
CA VAL A 160 -18.48 -10.05 -36.48
C VAL A 160 -17.05 -10.60 -36.25
N GLU A 161 -16.02 -9.96 -36.83
CA GLU A 161 -14.64 -10.38 -36.62
C GLU A 161 -14.21 -10.20 -35.15
N ILE A 162 -14.58 -9.09 -34.51
CA ILE A 162 -14.37 -8.90 -33.06
C ILE A 162 -15.06 -10.02 -32.28
N GLN A 163 -16.33 -10.33 -32.59
CA GLN A 163 -17.05 -11.41 -31.92
C GLN A 163 -16.39 -12.78 -32.17
N ARG A 164 -15.84 -13.01 -33.36
CA ARG A 164 -15.10 -14.23 -33.68
C ARG A 164 -13.85 -14.39 -32.82
N ARG A 165 -13.07 -13.31 -32.65
CA ARG A 165 -11.88 -13.29 -31.78
C ARG A 165 -12.24 -13.51 -30.31
N GLU A 166 -13.31 -12.86 -29.86
CA GLU A 166 -13.85 -13.03 -28.49
C GLU A 166 -14.27 -14.48 -28.23
N LEU A 167 -15.02 -15.06 -29.16
CA LEU A 167 -15.51 -16.45 -29.03
C LEU A 167 -14.36 -17.46 -29.06
N LEU A 168 -13.32 -17.20 -29.87
CA LEU A 168 -12.12 -18.00 -29.92
C LEU A 168 -11.38 -18.01 -28.57
N ALA A 169 -11.20 -16.83 -27.97
CA ALA A 169 -10.64 -16.68 -26.63
C ALA A 169 -11.51 -17.40 -25.58
N ASP A 170 -12.83 -17.30 -25.70
CA ASP A 170 -13.76 -17.96 -24.77
C ASP A 170 -13.69 -19.50 -24.90
N LYS A 171 -13.59 -20.06 -26.12
CA LYS A 171 -13.35 -21.50 -26.30
C LYS A 171 -12.08 -21.97 -25.61
N PHE A 172 -11.02 -21.17 -25.67
CA PHE A 172 -9.80 -21.51 -24.97
C PHE A 172 -9.96 -21.47 -23.46
N ARG A 173 -10.66 -20.45 -22.93
CA ARG A 173 -11.03 -20.42 -21.51
C ARG A 173 -11.83 -21.67 -21.10
N GLN A 174 -12.79 -22.09 -21.93
CA GLN A 174 -13.58 -23.29 -21.67
C GLN A 174 -12.72 -24.56 -21.71
N LEU A 175 -11.77 -24.66 -22.65
CA LEU A 175 -10.81 -25.78 -22.72
C LEU A 175 -9.98 -25.88 -21.43
N LEU A 176 -9.38 -24.79 -21.00
CA LEU A 176 -8.62 -24.74 -19.74
C LEU A 176 -9.50 -25.08 -18.54
N ARG A 177 -10.74 -24.56 -18.52
CA ARG A 177 -11.70 -24.83 -17.44
C ARG A 177 -12.08 -26.30 -17.36
N ALA A 178 -12.24 -26.98 -18.50
CA ALA A 178 -12.54 -28.41 -18.55
C ALA A 178 -11.44 -29.26 -17.90
N GLY A 179 -10.17 -28.81 -18.04
CA GLY A 179 -9.01 -29.42 -17.38
C GLY A 179 -8.84 -29.05 -15.91
N THR A 180 -9.53 -28.00 -15.43
CA THR A 180 -9.37 -27.47 -14.08
C THR A 180 -10.46 -28.00 -13.16
N ARG A 181 -10.35 -29.26 -12.74
CA ARG A 181 -11.26 -29.87 -11.76
C ARG A 181 -10.64 -29.83 -10.36
N ALA A 182 -11.47 -29.61 -9.37
CA ALA A 182 -11.09 -29.80 -7.98
C ALA A 182 -11.19 -31.28 -7.62
N SER A 183 -10.12 -31.89 -7.13
CA SER A 183 -10.19 -33.24 -6.58
C SER A 183 -10.88 -33.23 -5.21
N SER A 184 -11.42 -34.37 -4.79
CA SER A 184 -12.00 -34.52 -3.44
C SER A 184 -11.02 -34.17 -2.34
N ASP A 185 -9.75 -34.51 -2.53
CA ASP A 185 -8.69 -34.27 -1.55
C ASP A 185 -8.32 -32.79 -1.45
N GLU A 186 -8.28 -32.08 -2.59
CA GLU A 186 -8.05 -30.64 -2.61
C GLU A 186 -9.20 -29.88 -1.91
N VAL A 187 -10.45 -30.26 -2.18
CA VAL A 187 -11.61 -29.66 -1.54
C VAL A 187 -11.60 -29.92 -0.04
N ARG A 188 -11.23 -31.13 0.36
CA ARG A 188 -11.09 -31.49 1.77
C ARG A 188 -9.99 -30.69 2.45
N ALA A 189 -8.82 -30.59 1.85
CA ALA A 189 -7.69 -29.81 2.38
C ALA A 189 -8.07 -28.34 2.56
N GLU A 190 -8.72 -27.73 1.57
CA GLU A 190 -9.20 -26.33 1.65
C GLU A 190 -10.23 -26.14 2.75
N PHE A 191 -11.16 -27.10 2.92
CA PHE A 191 -12.12 -27.06 4.02
C PHE A 191 -11.43 -27.18 5.37
N GLU A 192 -10.50 -28.13 5.53
CA GLU A 192 -9.74 -28.33 6.78
C GLU A 192 -8.92 -27.10 7.13
N ASP A 193 -8.28 -26.46 6.16
CA ASP A 193 -7.49 -25.24 6.37
C ASP A 193 -8.35 -24.03 6.80
N LYS A 194 -9.61 -23.97 6.33
CA LYS A 194 -10.56 -22.93 6.74
C LYS A 194 -11.25 -23.26 8.08
N ALA A 195 -11.64 -24.52 8.27
CA ALA A 195 -12.45 -24.95 9.42
C ALA A 195 -11.61 -25.19 10.68
N ARG A 196 -10.34 -25.62 10.51
CA ARG A 196 -9.39 -25.74 11.62
C ARG A 196 -9.03 -24.36 12.12
N GLN A 197 -9.36 -24.09 13.37
CA GLN A 197 -9.11 -22.79 14.01
C GLN A 197 -8.34 -22.98 15.29
N THR A 198 -7.50 -22.01 15.61
CA THR A 198 -6.69 -21.98 16.83
C THR A 198 -6.94 -20.68 17.57
N ASN A 199 -6.97 -20.72 18.90
CA ASN A 199 -7.00 -19.58 19.79
C ASN A 199 -5.73 -19.56 20.62
N LEU A 200 -5.01 -18.45 20.62
CA LEU A 200 -3.83 -18.22 21.45
C LEU A 200 -4.15 -17.25 22.58
N GLU A 201 -3.60 -17.53 23.74
CA GLU A 201 -3.34 -16.51 24.78
C GLU A 201 -1.92 -15.99 24.59
N TYR A 202 -1.75 -14.68 24.64
CA TYR A 202 -0.45 -14.06 24.40
C TYR A 202 -0.21 -12.84 25.26
N VAL A 203 1.06 -12.48 25.41
CA VAL A 203 1.51 -11.18 25.91
C VAL A 203 2.39 -10.50 24.89
N ARG A 204 2.28 -9.16 24.84
CA ARG A 204 3.03 -8.32 23.92
C ARG A 204 4.02 -7.45 24.69
N PHE A 205 5.28 -7.50 24.27
CA PHE A 205 6.37 -6.67 24.77
C PHE A 205 6.66 -5.56 23.75
N THR A 206 6.06 -4.40 23.96
CA THR A 206 6.15 -3.25 23.04
C THR A 206 7.42 -2.45 23.34
N PRO A 207 8.36 -2.25 22.38
CA PRO A 207 9.56 -1.44 22.57
C PRO A 207 9.28 -0.07 23.17
N PHE A 208 8.24 0.62 22.69
CA PHE A 208 7.84 1.95 23.13
C PHE A 208 7.66 2.05 24.65
N ARG A 209 7.13 1.00 25.31
CA ARG A 209 7.00 0.98 26.76
C ARG A 209 8.37 1.11 27.45
N TYR A 210 9.34 0.33 26.99
CA TYR A 210 10.68 0.32 27.55
C TYR A 210 11.45 1.61 27.22
N GLU A 211 11.18 2.24 26.07
CA GLU A 211 11.70 3.57 25.73
C GLU A 211 11.25 4.63 26.74
N GLN A 212 9.98 4.57 27.18
CA GLN A 212 9.43 5.51 28.18
C GLN A 212 9.99 5.28 29.58
N GLU A 213 10.33 4.04 29.90
CA GLU A 213 10.89 3.66 31.20
C GLU A 213 12.42 3.78 31.27
N LEU A 214 13.08 3.93 30.13
CA LEU A 214 14.53 3.98 30.05
C LEU A 214 15.07 5.26 30.67
N VAL A 215 15.88 5.11 31.72
CA VAL A 215 16.73 6.18 32.25
C VAL A 215 18.06 6.13 31.48
N ALA A 216 18.33 7.13 30.65
CA ALA A 216 19.53 7.22 29.85
C ALA A 216 20.34 8.45 30.28
N SER A 217 21.64 8.30 30.47
CA SER A 217 22.54 9.43 30.69
C SER A 217 22.96 10.06 29.35
N ASP A 218 23.29 11.34 29.37
CA ASP A 218 23.80 12.03 28.18
C ASP A 218 25.11 11.36 27.67
N ALA A 219 25.91 10.78 28.57
CA ALA A 219 27.12 10.04 28.23
C ALA A 219 26.83 8.74 27.46
N ASP A 220 25.79 8.00 27.86
CA ASP A 220 25.39 6.77 27.15
C ASP A 220 24.86 7.09 25.75
N ILE A 221 24.05 8.15 25.64
CA ILE A 221 23.51 8.62 24.35
C ILE A 221 24.65 9.05 23.43
N GLU A 222 25.61 9.82 23.92
CA GLU A 222 26.74 10.28 23.11
C GLU A 222 27.66 9.12 22.70
N ALA A 223 27.95 8.19 23.62
CA ALA A 223 28.75 7.00 23.28
C ALA A 223 28.09 6.15 22.18
N TRP A 224 26.77 6.00 22.26
CA TRP A 224 26.00 5.31 21.22
C TRP A 224 26.00 6.08 19.91
N ALA A 225 25.81 7.40 19.97
CA ALA A 225 25.78 8.27 18.80
C ALA A 225 27.09 8.22 18.01
N LEU A 226 28.22 8.21 18.68
CA LEU A 226 29.54 8.08 18.02
C LEU A 226 29.69 6.76 17.25
N ALA A 227 29.07 5.69 17.72
CA ALA A 227 29.07 4.40 17.05
C ALA A 227 28.05 4.32 15.89
N HIS A 228 27.03 5.22 15.85
CA HIS A 228 25.91 5.18 14.92
C HIS A 228 25.74 6.45 14.09
N GLU A 229 26.83 7.21 13.85
CA GLU A 229 26.80 8.46 13.07
C GLU A 229 26.21 8.31 11.68
N ALA A 230 26.46 7.18 11.01
CA ALA A 230 25.91 6.90 9.69
C ALA A 230 24.38 6.76 9.71
N GLU A 231 23.84 6.13 10.75
CA GLU A 231 22.40 5.96 10.94
C GLU A 231 21.72 7.29 11.27
N ILE A 232 22.34 8.10 12.15
CA ILE A 232 21.85 9.45 12.49
C ILE A 232 21.77 10.32 11.24
N LYS A 233 22.85 10.33 10.43
CA LYS A 233 22.90 11.08 9.19
C LYS A 233 21.84 10.60 8.19
N LYS A 234 21.67 9.31 8.02
CA LYS A 234 20.64 8.71 7.15
C LYS A 234 19.25 9.15 7.60
N THR A 235 18.95 9.02 8.88
CA THR A 235 17.65 9.42 9.44
C THR A 235 17.37 10.91 9.27
N TYR A 236 18.40 11.76 9.43
CA TYR A 236 18.28 13.19 9.15
C TYR A 236 17.92 13.48 7.69
N GLU A 237 18.61 12.85 6.72
CA GLU A 237 18.33 13.05 5.29
C GLU A 237 16.94 12.52 4.91
N GLU A 238 16.51 11.38 5.44
CA GLU A 238 15.16 10.82 5.24
C GLU A 238 14.07 11.75 5.80
N ARG A 239 14.37 12.46 6.90
CA ARG A 239 13.43 13.35 7.59
C ARG A 239 13.72 14.83 7.36
N LYS A 240 14.51 15.18 6.36
CA LYS A 240 14.99 16.56 6.12
C LYS A 240 13.88 17.60 6.06
N LEU A 241 12.71 17.24 5.54
CA LEU A 241 11.54 18.14 5.50
C LEU A 241 11.06 18.58 6.90
N LEU A 242 11.33 17.78 7.94
CA LEU A 242 11.00 18.13 9.33
C LEU A 242 11.96 19.15 9.94
N TYR A 243 13.04 19.49 9.24
CA TYR A 243 14.10 20.37 9.70
C TYR A 243 14.25 21.65 8.85
N VAL A 244 13.36 21.85 7.87
CA VAL A 244 13.37 23.03 7.01
C VAL A 244 12.26 23.99 7.41
N LYS A 245 12.57 25.30 7.44
CA LYS A 245 11.61 26.40 7.74
C LYS A 245 10.82 26.17 9.03
N GLN A 246 11.51 25.73 10.09
CA GLN A 246 10.86 25.50 11.38
C GLN A 246 10.50 26.83 12.06
N ASP A 247 9.31 26.88 12.67
CA ASP A 247 8.92 27.96 13.56
C ASP A 247 9.78 27.96 14.82
N LYS A 248 9.90 29.10 15.48
CA LYS A 248 10.61 29.22 16.75
C LYS A 248 10.10 28.19 17.74
N SER A 249 11.02 27.31 18.21
CA SER A 249 10.75 26.24 19.17
C SER A 249 11.73 26.34 20.32
N ALA A 250 11.31 25.93 21.51
CA ALA A 250 12.12 25.83 22.69
C ALA A 250 12.29 24.34 23.11
N LYS A 251 13.53 23.94 23.47
CA LYS A 251 13.80 22.63 24.10
C LYS A 251 13.66 22.81 25.60
N LEU A 252 12.77 22.01 26.22
CA LEU A 252 12.30 22.24 27.56
C LEU A 252 12.44 21.01 28.45
N ARG A 253 12.71 21.26 29.75
CA ARG A 253 12.48 20.30 30.84
C ARG A 253 11.54 20.89 31.86
N ARG A 254 10.76 20.04 32.52
CA ARG A 254 9.80 20.43 33.56
C ARG A 254 9.93 19.62 34.86
N ILE A 255 9.61 20.25 35.95
CA ILE A 255 9.28 19.61 37.21
C ILE A 255 7.89 20.06 37.57
N LEU A 256 6.92 19.18 37.57
CA LEU A 256 5.52 19.44 37.87
C LEU A 256 5.17 18.88 39.26
N ILE A 257 4.46 19.67 40.05
CA ILE A 257 3.66 19.20 41.19
C ILE A 257 2.19 19.42 40.81
N ASP A 258 1.43 18.34 40.73
CA ASP A 258 0.02 18.36 40.36
C ASP A 258 -0.80 19.09 41.42
N VAL A 259 -1.43 20.19 41.05
CA VAL A 259 -2.27 21.00 41.94
C VAL A 259 -3.55 21.37 41.16
N LYS A 260 -4.67 20.83 41.60
CA LYS A 260 -5.96 21.09 40.98
C LYS A 260 -6.32 22.58 41.02
N LYS A 261 -7.15 23.04 40.07
CA LYS A 261 -7.56 24.45 40.01
C LYS A 261 -8.32 24.93 41.24
N ASP A 262 -9.02 24.02 41.92
CA ASP A 262 -9.80 24.22 43.15
C ASP A 262 -9.05 23.80 44.42
N ALA A 263 -7.74 23.60 44.36
CA ALA A 263 -6.92 23.23 45.52
C ALA A 263 -6.90 24.31 46.60
N SER A 264 -6.82 23.90 47.86
CA SER A 264 -6.72 24.81 48.99
C SER A 264 -5.42 25.64 48.98
N GLU A 265 -5.43 26.81 49.60
CA GLU A 265 -4.22 27.64 49.74
C GLU A 265 -3.07 26.89 50.41
N GLN A 266 -3.37 25.98 51.35
CA GLN A 266 -2.38 25.12 51.97
C GLN A 266 -1.71 24.19 50.97
N GLN A 267 -2.48 23.50 50.10
CA GLN A 267 -1.94 22.62 49.09
C GLN A 267 -1.08 23.37 48.05
N VAL A 268 -1.49 24.55 47.67
CA VAL A 268 -0.71 25.44 46.79
C VAL A 268 0.60 25.86 47.43
N SER A 269 0.56 26.21 48.73
CA SER A 269 1.74 26.60 49.50
C SER A 269 2.74 25.47 49.68
N GLU A 270 2.25 24.26 49.98
CA GLU A 270 3.08 23.04 50.10
C GLU A 270 3.76 22.68 48.76
N ALA A 271 3.01 22.74 47.65
CA ALA A 271 3.57 22.50 46.33
C ALA A 271 4.63 23.56 45.94
N LYS A 272 4.37 24.83 46.26
CA LYS A 272 5.32 25.92 46.05
C LYS A 272 6.59 25.71 46.91
N ALA A 273 6.46 25.28 48.14
CA ALA A 273 7.59 24.97 49.01
C ALA A 273 8.45 23.83 48.45
N LYS A 274 7.82 22.72 47.98
CA LYS A 274 8.51 21.61 47.31
C LYS A 274 9.30 22.08 46.10
N LEU A 275 8.70 22.89 45.20
CA LEU A 275 9.38 23.41 44.01
C LEU A 275 10.49 24.43 44.36
N THR A 276 10.28 25.24 45.39
CA THR A 276 11.33 26.17 45.88
C THR A 276 12.55 25.37 46.38
N ALA A 277 12.35 24.31 47.15
CA ALA A 277 13.44 23.42 47.58
C ALA A 277 14.13 22.71 46.40
N ALA A 278 13.34 22.32 45.40
CA ALA A 278 13.88 21.77 44.15
C ALA A 278 14.76 22.80 43.39
N LEU A 279 14.29 24.03 43.29
CA LEU A 279 15.04 25.13 42.67
C LEU A 279 16.36 25.42 43.42
N GLN A 280 16.31 25.45 44.77
CA GLN A 280 17.54 25.60 45.59
C GLN A 280 18.53 24.45 45.37
N SER A 281 18.04 23.23 45.23
CA SER A 281 18.88 22.06 44.93
C SER A 281 19.58 22.19 43.56
N ILE A 282 18.87 22.70 42.56
CA ILE A 282 19.40 22.96 41.23
C ILE A 282 20.45 24.09 41.27
N GLN A 283 20.16 25.18 41.97
CA GLN A 283 21.10 26.28 42.20
C GLN A 283 22.33 25.84 43.00
N GLY A 284 22.17 24.85 43.88
CA GLY A 284 23.24 24.21 44.63
C GLY A 284 24.10 23.22 43.84
N GLY A 285 23.86 23.08 42.52
CA GLY A 285 24.70 22.30 41.61
C GLY A 285 24.16 20.91 41.25
N LYS A 286 22.99 20.49 41.75
CA LYS A 286 22.34 19.27 41.23
C LYS A 286 21.82 19.49 39.82
N SER A 287 21.91 18.48 38.95
CA SER A 287 21.32 18.59 37.61
C SER A 287 19.79 18.70 37.69
N PHE A 288 19.20 19.47 36.79
CA PHE A 288 17.73 19.58 36.69
C PHE A 288 17.08 18.20 36.50
N ALA A 289 17.73 17.32 35.69
CA ALA A 289 17.24 15.98 35.41
C ALA A 289 17.18 15.11 36.69
N GLU A 290 18.22 15.12 37.53
CA GLU A 290 18.23 14.37 38.80
C GLU A 290 17.12 14.85 39.76
N VAL A 291 16.91 16.18 39.86
CA VAL A 291 15.86 16.74 40.67
C VAL A 291 14.48 16.41 40.11
N ALA A 292 14.31 16.47 38.79
CA ALA A 292 13.05 16.09 38.15
C ALA A 292 12.69 14.63 38.42
N MET A 293 13.66 13.72 38.30
CA MET A 293 13.44 12.30 38.60
C MET A 293 13.04 12.05 40.06
N ALA A 294 13.56 12.85 40.98
CA ALA A 294 13.27 12.70 42.42
C ALA A 294 11.91 13.31 42.80
N VAL A 295 11.56 14.49 42.28
CA VAL A 295 10.51 15.35 42.83
C VAL A 295 9.28 15.47 41.92
N SER A 296 9.44 15.37 40.60
CA SER A 296 8.33 15.61 39.65
C SER A 296 7.22 14.57 39.82
N GLU A 297 5.99 15.02 39.73
CA GLU A 297 4.78 14.18 39.70
C GLU A 297 4.29 13.93 38.28
N ASP A 298 4.99 14.49 37.24
CA ASP A 298 4.70 14.23 35.84
C ASP A 298 5.32 12.88 35.38
N GLU A 299 4.57 11.81 35.52
CA GLU A 299 5.02 10.46 35.16
C GLU A 299 5.49 10.36 33.70
N ALA A 300 4.94 11.20 32.80
CA ALA A 300 5.30 11.18 31.38
C ALA A 300 6.74 11.67 31.11
N THR A 301 7.26 12.59 31.93
CA THR A 301 8.59 13.18 31.72
C THR A 301 9.58 12.87 32.84
N LYS A 302 9.09 12.48 34.02
CA LYS A 302 9.89 12.21 35.23
C LYS A 302 11.08 11.29 34.96
N LYS A 303 10.83 10.11 34.37
CA LYS A 303 11.87 9.11 34.09
C LYS A 303 12.88 9.57 33.04
N ARG A 304 12.52 10.59 32.25
CA ARG A 304 13.40 11.25 31.27
C ARG A 304 14.03 12.54 31.81
N GLY A 305 14.14 12.66 33.13
CA GLY A 305 14.70 13.85 33.77
C GLY A 305 13.90 15.13 33.50
N GLY A 306 12.58 15.00 33.36
CA GLY A 306 11.67 16.10 33.06
C GLY A 306 11.67 16.56 31.59
N SER A 307 12.31 15.83 30.67
CA SER A 307 12.41 16.24 29.26
C SER A 307 11.04 16.31 28.57
N VAL A 308 10.67 17.51 28.14
CA VAL A 308 9.47 17.79 27.32
C VAL A 308 9.81 17.76 25.83
N GLY A 309 11.11 17.93 25.49
CA GLY A 309 11.60 18.01 24.11
C GLY A 309 11.33 19.38 23.48
N TRP A 310 11.38 19.45 22.16
CA TRP A 310 11.11 20.68 21.40
C TRP A 310 9.62 20.99 21.34
N ARG A 311 9.24 22.22 21.71
CA ARG A 311 7.87 22.70 21.65
C ARG A 311 7.80 24.04 20.94
N LYS A 312 6.81 24.22 20.07
CA LYS A 312 6.47 25.51 19.46
C LYS A 312 5.57 26.28 20.42
N LYS A 313 5.54 27.61 20.28
CA LYS A 313 4.56 28.43 21.00
C LYS A 313 3.14 27.99 20.62
N ALA A 314 2.22 28.01 21.57
CA ALA A 314 0.85 27.49 21.48
C ALA A 314 0.73 25.94 21.35
N THR A 315 1.81 25.18 21.52
CA THR A 315 1.76 23.71 21.58
C THR A 315 2.17 23.14 22.94
N THR A 316 2.38 24.01 23.93
CA THR A 316 2.68 23.60 25.31
C THR A 316 1.37 23.48 26.13
N ASP A 317 1.43 22.73 27.22
CA ASP A 317 0.36 22.63 28.22
C ASP A 317 0.61 23.51 29.45
N PHE A 318 1.43 24.57 29.28
CA PHE A 318 1.83 25.46 30.38
C PHE A 318 0.80 26.55 30.70
N GLY A 319 -0.13 26.84 29.76
CA GLY A 319 -0.97 28.01 29.81
C GLY A 319 -0.22 29.27 29.31
N THR A 320 -0.99 30.29 28.91
CA THR A 320 -0.45 31.45 28.19
C THR A 320 0.61 32.24 28.95
N GLU A 321 0.46 32.35 30.27
CA GLU A 321 1.36 33.18 31.10
C GLU A 321 2.75 32.55 31.21
N LEU A 322 2.81 31.27 31.62
CA LEU A 322 4.07 30.55 31.76
C LEU A 322 4.73 30.35 30.40
N GLU A 323 3.96 30.04 29.35
CA GLU A 323 4.48 29.89 27.99
C GLU A 323 5.16 31.18 27.50
N ASN A 324 4.56 32.35 27.73
CA ASN A 324 5.17 33.64 27.35
C ASN A 324 6.50 33.87 28.10
N LYS A 325 6.57 33.53 29.39
CA LYS A 325 7.82 33.61 30.17
C LYS A 325 8.89 32.68 29.62
N VAL A 326 8.52 31.42 29.27
CA VAL A 326 9.42 30.43 28.66
C VAL A 326 9.99 30.91 27.34
N PHE A 327 9.18 31.45 26.44
CA PHE A 327 9.63 31.93 25.13
C PHE A 327 10.39 33.27 25.15
N ALA A 328 10.34 34.00 26.29
CA ALA A 328 11.11 35.22 26.55
C ALA A 328 12.41 34.97 27.34
N ALA A 329 12.56 33.80 27.91
CA ALA A 329 13.73 33.44 28.75
C ALA A 329 15.01 33.24 27.93
N LYS A 330 16.13 33.18 28.63
CA LYS A 330 17.44 32.83 28.06
C LYS A 330 17.69 31.32 28.09
N GLU A 331 18.57 30.84 27.22
CA GLU A 331 19.04 29.46 27.31
C GLU A 331 19.71 29.19 28.66
N GLY A 332 19.40 28.05 29.26
CA GLY A 332 19.85 27.64 30.59
C GLY A 332 19.00 28.16 31.74
N GLU A 333 18.09 29.09 31.50
CA GLU A 333 17.26 29.70 32.55
C GLU A 333 16.21 28.73 33.08
N VAL A 334 15.98 28.77 34.39
CA VAL A 334 14.93 28.03 35.09
C VAL A 334 13.86 29.02 35.55
N ILE A 335 12.65 28.82 35.08
CA ILE A 335 11.47 29.65 35.34
C ILE A 335 10.59 28.98 36.36
N GLY A 336 10.07 29.75 37.29
CA GLY A 336 9.12 29.28 38.31
C GLY A 336 9.71 29.26 39.71
N PRO A 337 8.93 28.76 40.73
CA PRO A 337 7.64 28.08 40.61
C PRO A 337 6.52 28.93 40.04
N GLU A 338 5.93 28.47 38.93
CA GLU A 338 4.85 29.16 38.21
C GLU A 338 3.62 28.27 38.05
N ARG A 339 2.44 28.91 37.93
CA ARG A 339 1.19 28.17 37.71
C ARG A 339 1.05 27.79 36.25
N SER A 340 0.73 26.52 36.00
CA SER A 340 0.36 25.99 34.68
C SER A 340 -1.09 25.49 34.69
N ASP A 341 -1.55 24.96 33.55
CA ASP A 341 -2.88 24.34 33.47
C ASP A 341 -2.99 23.06 34.31
N ARG A 342 -1.86 22.39 34.61
CA ARG A 342 -1.79 21.15 35.36
C ARG A 342 -1.47 21.33 36.84
N GLY A 343 -0.72 22.34 37.21
CA GLY A 343 -0.30 22.52 38.57
C GLY A 343 0.68 23.67 38.78
N LEU A 344 1.70 23.44 39.58
CA LEU A 344 2.84 24.34 39.74
C LEU A 344 4.08 23.72 39.14
N GLU A 345 4.88 24.51 38.43
CA GLU A 345 6.01 24.00 37.66
C GLU A 345 7.29 24.82 37.80
N LEU A 346 8.41 24.11 37.69
CA LEU A 346 9.68 24.69 37.25
C LEU A 346 9.91 24.26 35.80
N VAL A 347 10.27 25.19 34.94
CA VAL A 347 10.58 24.91 33.55
C VAL A 347 11.98 25.41 33.24
N LYS A 348 12.85 24.51 32.76
CA LYS A 348 14.19 24.88 32.26
C LYS A 348 14.14 24.98 30.76
N VAL A 349 14.66 26.09 30.23
CA VAL A 349 14.89 26.27 28.79
C VAL A 349 16.28 25.77 28.45
N GLU A 350 16.39 24.68 27.68
CA GLU A 350 17.67 24.12 27.27
C GLU A 350 18.22 24.76 25.99
N GLY A 351 17.36 25.34 25.15
CA GLY A 351 17.77 26.01 23.93
C GLY A 351 16.61 26.45 23.06
N PHE A 352 16.90 27.23 22.03
CA PHE A 352 15.95 27.65 21.01
C PHE A 352 16.42 27.24 19.63
N ARG A 353 15.47 27.01 18.72
CA ARG A 353 15.74 26.81 17.29
C ARG A 353 14.66 27.46 16.44
N GLU A 354 15.04 27.90 15.24
CA GLU A 354 14.18 28.51 14.23
C GLU A 354 14.79 28.40 12.85
N GLY A 355 13.99 28.36 11.79
CA GLY A 355 14.44 28.28 10.41
C GLY A 355 14.92 26.89 10.00
N ASP A 356 16.01 26.83 9.25
CA ASP A 356 16.59 25.55 8.78
C ASP A 356 17.54 25.01 9.85
N ILE A 357 17.26 23.78 10.29
CA ILE A 357 18.01 23.11 11.35
C ILE A 357 19.02 22.16 10.69
N ALA A 358 20.29 22.48 10.74
CA ALA A 358 21.36 21.64 10.20
C ALA A 358 21.58 20.38 11.05
N LEU A 359 22.24 19.37 10.47
CA LEU A 359 22.46 18.07 11.11
C LEU A 359 23.16 18.17 12.48
N ASP A 360 24.15 19.06 12.62
CA ASP A 360 24.88 19.27 13.88
C ASP A 360 23.95 19.67 15.03
N LYS A 361 22.93 20.49 14.75
CA LYS A 361 21.90 20.90 15.71
C LYS A 361 20.82 19.84 15.95
N ALA A 362 20.49 19.02 14.94
CA ALA A 362 19.51 17.94 15.06
C ALA A 362 20.12 16.65 15.64
N ARG A 363 21.46 16.50 15.60
CA ARG A 363 22.18 15.28 15.96
C ARG A 363 21.82 14.74 17.35
N ALA A 364 21.85 15.60 18.37
CA ALA A 364 21.59 15.17 19.74
C ALA A 364 20.16 14.67 19.93
N GLU A 365 19.18 15.30 19.29
CA GLU A 365 17.77 14.87 19.31
C GLU A 365 17.59 13.52 18.62
N LEU A 366 18.16 13.36 17.43
CA LEU A 366 18.12 12.11 16.66
C LEU A 366 18.86 10.99 17.38
N ALA A 367 20.03 11.30 17.97
CA ALA A 367 20.78 10.34 18.75
C ALA A 367 19.98 9.82 19.97
N GLU A 368 19.34 10.71 20.71
CA GLU A 368 18.49 10.32 21.84
C GLU A 368 17.30 9.46 21.38
N GLU A 369 16.61 9.86 20.31
CA GLU A 369 15.48 9.12 19.76
C GLU A 369 15.89 7.71 19.33
N LEU A 370 16.93 7.59 18.50
CA LEU A 370 17.42 6.32 17.97
C LEU A 370 17.99 5.42 19.06
N TYR A 371 18.74 5.98 20.01
CA TYR A 371 19.25 5.25 21.18
C TYR A 371 18.11 4.64 21.98
N ARG A 372 17.08 5.43 22.32
CA ARG A 372 15.91 4.96 23.06
C ARG A 372 15.16 3.87 22.32
N ALA A 373 14.95 4.03 21.03
CA ALA A 373 14.30 3.03 20.19
C ALA A 373 15.10 1.72 20.15
N ALA A 374 16.42 1.80 19.96
CA ALA A 374 17.30 0.62 19.95
C ALA A 374 17.30 -0.09 21.32
N LYS A 375 17.49 0.66 22.40
CA LYS A 375 17.49 0.10 23.75
C LYS A 375 16.11 -0.38 24.19
N GLY A 376 15.05 0.32 23.83
CA GLY A 376 13.67 -0.12 24.04
C GLY A 376 13.39 -1.46 23.39
N LYS A 377 13.85 -1.66 22.14
CA LYS A 377 13.74 -2.93 21.46
C LYS A 377 14.55 -4.04 22.14
N GLU A 378 15.78 -3.76 22.54
CA GLU A 378 16.64 -4.70 23.27
C GLU A 378 16.00 -5.15 24.58
N LEU A 379 15.49 -4.22 25.38
CA LEU A 379 14.84 -4.49 26.65
C LEU A 379 13.52 -5.25 26.48
N ALA A 380 12.72 -4.90 25.46
CA ALA A 380 11.51 -5.62 25.13
C ALA A 380 11.80 -7.08 24.78
N GLN A 381 12.84 -7.29 23.96
CA GLN A 381 13.28 -8.65 23.59
C GLN A 381 13.79 -9.44 24.80
N ALA A 382 14.59 -8.81 25.65
CA ALA A 382 15.10 -9.44 26.86
C ALA A 382 13.95 -9.85 27.81
N SER A 383 12.96 -8.97 28.00
CA SER A 383 11.77 -9.25 28.82
C SER A 383 10.91 -10.36 28.22
N ALA A 384 10.77 -10.38 26.88
CA ALA A 384 10.06 -11.45 26.19
C ALA A 384 10.79 -12.80 26.32
N ASN A 385 12.13 -12.81 26.26
CA ASN A 385 12.94 -14.00 26.50
C ASN A 385 12.79 -14.53 27.93
N ASP A 386 12.82 -13.64 28.93
CA ASP A 386 12.63 -14.01 30.33
C ASP A 386 11.23 -14.60 30.57
N ALA A 387 10.18 -13.97 30.04
CA ALA A 387 8.82 -14.49 30.10
C ALA A 387 8.71 -15.88 29.45
N ALA A 388 9.29 -16.05 28.25
CA ALA A 388 9.31 -17.34 27.57
C ALA A 388 10.06 -18.42 28.38
N ALA A 389 11.16 -18.07 29.02
CA ALA A 389 11.91 -18.98 29.90
C ALA A 389 11.09 -19.42 31.11
N LYS A 390 10.42 -18.48 31.80
CA LYS A 390 9.55 -18.78 32.93
C LYS A 390 8.36 -19.66 32.55
N LEU A 391 7.76 -19.42 31.40
CA LEU A 391 6.68 -20.26 30.90
C LEU A 391 7.16 -21.68 30.55
N ARG A 392 8.36 -21.83 29.96
CA ARG A 392 8.96 -23.14 29.69
C ARG A 392 9.29 -23.92 30.98
N ALA A 393 9.56 -23.20 32.05
CA ALA A 393 9.77 -23.79 33.36
C ALA A 393 8.44 -24.18 34.09
N GLY A 394 7.29 -24.08 33.41
CA GLY A 394 6.00 -24.48 33.96
C GLY A 394 5.15 -23.34 34.52
N GLY A 395 5.58 -22.08 34.41
CA GLY A 395 4.76 -20.91 34.72
C GLY A 395 3.54 -20.78 33.83
N LYS A 396 2.53 -20.03 34.26
CA LYS A 396 1.35 -19.70 33.45
C LYS A 396 1.33 -18.22 33.13
N LEU A 397 0.79 -17.85 31.97
CA LEU A 397 0.67 -16.43 31.55
C LEU A 397 -0.11 -15.61 32.60
N ALA A 398 -1.23 -16.12 33.10
CA ALA A 398 -2.06 -15.43 34.07
C ALA A 398 -1.35 -15.18 35.42
N ASP A 399 -0.42 -16.06 35.82
CA ASP A 399 0.33 -15.92 37.07
C ASP A 399 1.47 -14.87 36.91
N LEU A 400 2.10 -14.85 35.73
CA LEU A 400 3.18 -13.90 35.42
C LEU A 400 2.66 -12.50 35.10
N PHE A 401 1.48 -12.42 34.51
CA PHE A 401 0.84 -11.19 34.07
C PHE A 401 -0.62 -11.15 34.51
N PRO A 402 -0.86 -10.95 35.83
CA PRO A 402 -2.22 -10.90 36.37
C PRO A 402 -3.00 -9.73 35.72
N LYS A 403 -4.32 -9.95 35.56
CA LYS A 403 -5.22 -8.91 35.09
C LYS A 403 -5.17 -7.72 36.05
N ASP A 404 -5.11 -6.53 35.49
CA ASP A 404 -5.23 -5.30 36.25
C ASP A 404 -6.72 -4.93 36.34
N ASP A 405 -7.32 -5.05 37.51
CA ASP A 405 -8.73 -4.70 37.75
C ASP A 405 -8.90 -3.17 37.98
N SER A 406 -7.84 -2.37 37.82
CA SER A 406 -7.95 -0.91 37.91
C SER A 406 -8.76 -0.33 36.76
N ASP A 407 -9.52 0.73 37.02
CA ASP A 407 -10.29 1.45 35.99
C ASP A 407 -9.41 1.83 34.79
N ALA A 408 -9.96 1.74 33.58
CA ALA A 408 -9.25 1.99 32.34
C ALA A 408 -8.53 3.36 32.31
N ALA A 409 -9.04 4.36 33.04
CA ALA A 409 -8.44 5.69 33.18
C ALA A 409 -7.16 5.66 34.05
N GLU A 410 -7.12 4.85 35.11
CA GLU A 410 -5.93 4.67 35.97
C GLU A 410 -4.87 3.82 35.27
N ALA A 411 -5.29 2.79 34.53
CA ALA A 411 -4.39 1.96 33.70
C ALA A 411 -3.69 2.78 32.62
N GLN A 412 -4.40 3.74 32.04
CA GLN A 412 -3.85 4.65 31.01
C GLN A 412 -2.88 5.68 31.63
N ALA A 413 -3.13 6.13 32.84
CA ALA A 413 -2.26 7.06 33.58
C ALA A 413 -0.97 6.42 34.11
N LYS A 414 -1.01 5.11 34.46
CA LYS A 414 0.13 4.35 35.03
C LYS A 414 1.02 3.65 33.97
N GLY A 415 0.75 3.87 32.68
CA GLY A 415 1.37 3.09 31.59
C GLY A 415 0.86 1.65 31.64
N SER A 416 0.04 1.24 30.68
CA SER A 416 -0.64 -0.07 30.69
C SER A 416 0.32 -1.21 31.03
N LYS A 417 0.06 -1.93 32.12
CA LYS A 417 0.82 -3.15 32.46
C LYS A 417 0.71 -4.13 31.31
N ILE A 418 1.72 -4.97 31.12
CA ILE A 418 1.65 -6.09 30.20
C ILE A 418 0.52 -7.00 30.67
N GLN A 419 -0.45 -7.24 29.81
CA GLN A 419 -1.63 -8.05 30.12
C GLN A 419 -1.70 -9.24 29.18
N VAL A 420 -2.37 -10.29 29.62
CA VAL A 420 -2.69 -11.44 28.78
C VAL A 420 -3.86 -11.06 27.87
N GLU A 421 -3.63 -11.19 26.60
CA GLU A 421 -4.61 -10.99 25.53
C GLU A 421 -4.93 -12.31 24.84
N GLU A 422 -6.01 -12.34 24.06
CA GLU A 422 -6.45 -13.49 23.29
C GLU A 422 -6.63 -13.11 21.82
N THR A 423 -6.24 -14.01 20.93
CA THR A 423 -6.49 -13.82 19.50
C THR A 423 -7.97 -14.06 19.13
N GLY A 424 -8.71 -14.81 19.95
CA GLY A 424 -9.91 -15.49 19.48
C GLY A 424 -9.57 -16.61 18.49
N LEU A 425 -10.59 -17.27 17.95
CA LEU A 425 -10.41 -18.33 16.97
C LEU A 425 -10.04 -17.72 15.61
N PHE A 426 -8.93 -18.17 15.02
CA PHE A 426 -8.50 -17.78 13.67
C PHE A 426 -8.17 -19.00 12.82
N PRO A 427 -8.42 -18.98 11.49
CA PRO A 427 -8.16 -20.10 10.60
C PRO A 427 -6.68 -20.23 10.25
N ARG A 428 -6.28 -21.40 9.75
CA ARG A 428 -4.91 -21.66 9.31
C ARG A 428 -4.53 -20.86 8.06
N LYS A 429 -5.50 -20.53 7.22
CA LYS A 429 -5.28 -19.84 5.96
C LYS A 429 -5.09 -18.33 6.19
N GLY A 430 -3.96 -17.83 5.74
CA GLY A 430 -3.54 -16.42 5.90
C GLY A 430 -2.32 -16.29 6.78
N ASP A 431 -1.86 -15.07 6.93
CA ASP A 431 -0.67 -14.70 7.73
C ASP A 431 -1.01 -13.71 8.86
N THR A 432 -2.31 -13.37 9.01
CA THR A 432 -2.78 -12.37 9.96
C THR A 432 -3.47 -13.01 11.16
N LEU A 433 -3.01 -12.62 12.34
CA LEU A 433 -3.62 -13.03 13.63
C LEU A 433 -4.40 -11.84 14.21
N PRO A 434 -5.67 -12.07 14.63
CA PRO A 434 -6.43 -11.02 15.33
C PRO A 434 -5.69 -10.48 16.54
N GLY A 435 -5.71 -9.17 16.72
CA GLY A 435 -5.02 -8.50 17.84
C GLY A 435 -3.49 -8.39 17.70
N ILE A 436 -2.84 -9.22 16.86
CA ILE A 436 -1.37 -9.25 16.71
C ILE A 436 -0.91 -8.58 15.43
N GLY A 437 -1.58 -8.88 14.31
CA GLY A 437 -1.18 -8.44 12.97
C GLY A 437 -0.60 -9.56 12.11
N SER A 438 0.12 -9.20 11.04
CA SER A 438 0.68 -10.18 10.10
C SER A 438 1.94 -10.83 10.64
N SER A 439 1.94 -12.17 10.71
CA SER A 439 3.10 -13.00 11.04
C SER A 439 2.90 -14.45 10.57
N ALA A 440 3.36 -14.76 9.35
CA ALA A 440 3.29 -16.11 8.81
C ALA A 440 4.01 -17.16 9.71
N GLU A 441 5.10 -16.75 10.36
CA GLU A 441 5.82 -17.59 11.31
C GLU A 441 4.96 -17.98 12.50
N LEU A 442 4.30 -16.99 13.11
CA LEU A 442 3.45 -17.23 14.29
C LEU A 442 2.22 -18.05 13.92
N VAL A 443 1.57 -17.77 12.79
CA VAL A 443 0.46 -18.60 12.26
C VAL A 443 0.91 -20.04 12.11
N LYS A 444 2.01 -20.29 11.40
CA LYS A 444 2.53 -21.66 11.19
C LYS A 444 2.79 -22.40 12.52
N LYS A 445 3.43 -21.71 13.48
CA LYS A 445 3.73 -22.29 14.80
C LYS A 445 2.45 -22.55 15.60
N ALA A 446 1.48 -21.64 15.58
CA ALA A 446 0.23 -21.77 16.34
C ALA A 446 -0.53 -23.07 16.04
N PHE A 447 -0.52 -23.51 14.78
CA PHE A 447 -1.21 -24.74 14.37
C PHE A 447 -0.44 -26.03 14.67
N THR A 448 0.83 -25.93 15.04
CA THR A 448 1.66 -27.08 15.48
C THR A 448 1.79 -27.19 16.99
N LEU A 449 1.43 -26.14 17.76
CA LEU A 449 1.52 -26.13 19.21
C LEU A 449 0.67 -27.24 19.85
N LYS A 450 1.23 -27.90 20.85
CA LYS A 450 0.47 -28.80 21.75
C LYS A 450 0.02 -28.04 22.99
N PRO A 451 -1.02 -28.54 23.71
CA PRO A 451 -1.39 -27.97 25.00
C PRO A 451 -0.19 -27.90 25.95
N GLY A 452 0.03 -26.73 26.54
CA GLY A 452 1.17 -26.47 27.44
C GLY A 452 2.47 -26.07 26.72
N GLU A 453 2.56 -26.16 25.40
CA GLU A 453 3.70 -25.61 24.66
C GLU A 453 3.56 -24.11 24.49
N ILE A 454 4.70 -23.44 24.36
CA ILE A 454 4.79 -22.01 24.12
C ILE A 454 5.45 -21.71 22.78
N VAL A 455 5.04 -20.61 22.18
CA VAL A 455 5.70 -20.01 21.02
C VAL A 455 6.23 -18.65 21.38
N GLY A 456 7.39 -18.34 20.90
CA GLY A 456 8.03 -17.03 21.10
C GLY A 456 9.33 -17.07 21.91
N PRO A 457 9.96 -15.89 22.03
CA PRO A 457 9.52 -14.63 21.46
C PRO A 457 9.51 -14.63 19.91
N VAL A 458 8.45 -14.07 19.32
CA VAL A 458 8.36 -13.83 17.87
C VAL A 458 8.31 -12.32 17.66
N ASP A 459 9.19 -11.80 16.80
CA ASP A 459 9.19 -10.38 16.40
C ASP A 459 8.02 -10.14 15.44
N VAL A 460 7.13 -9.23 15.78
CA VAL A 460 5.97 -8.82 14.99
C VAL A 460 5.92 -7.30 14.90
N SER A 461 5.09 -6.78 13.99
CA SER A 461 4.86 -5.33 13.95
C SER A 461 4.36 -4.84 15.33
N GLY A 462 5.14 -3.97 15.95
CA GLY A 462 4.82 -3.38 17.26
C GLY A 462 5.37 -4.13 18.49
N GLY A 463 6.27 -5.12 18.33
CA GLY A 463 7.01 -5.72 19.45
C GLY A 463 7.18 -7.23 19.39
N PHE A 464 7.42 -7.84 20.53
CA PHE A 464 7.65 -9.28 20.67
C PHE A 464 6.45 -9.95 21.31
N ILE A 465 6.05 -11.09 20.75
CA ILE A 465 4.94 -11.90 21.24
C ILE A 465 5.47 -13.19 21.88
N VAL A 466 4.95 -13.51 23.05
CA VAL A 466 5.05 -14.83 23.66
C VAL A 466 3.63 -15.34 23.86
N ALA A 467 3.34 -16.54 23.34
CA ALA A 467 1.99 -17.07 23.33
C ALA A 467 1.93 -18.55 23.71
N THR A 468 0.76 -18.97 24.19
CA THR A 468 0.39 -20.36 24.47
C THR A 468 -0.88 -20.74 23.75
N LEU A 469 -1.10 -22.03 23.52
CA LEU A 469 -2.33 -22.54 22.97
C LEU A 469 -3.45 -22.45 24.02
N LYS A 470 -4.49 -21.63 23.77
CA LYS A 470 -5.69 -21.61 24.60
C LYS A 470 -6.67 -22.70 24.21
N GLY A 471 -6.87 -22.90 22.92
CA GLY A 471 -7.80 -23.89 22.40
C GLY A 471 -7.72 -24.04 20.90
N ARG A 472 -8.33 -25.13 20.41
CA ARG A 472 -8.40 -25.44 18.98
C ARG A 472 -9.77 -25.95 18.64
N LYS A 473 -10.28 -25.54 17.46
CA LYS A 473 -11.47 -26.10 16.85
C LYS A 473 -11.03 -26.95 15.68
N GLU A 474 -11.31 -28.26 15.74
CA GLU A 474 -11.04 -29.18 14.67
C GLU A 474 -12.17 -29.16 13.63
N PRO A 475 -11.90 -29.49 12.35
CA PRO A 475 -12.90 -29.61 11.31
C PRO A 475 -13.93 -30.68 11.64
N ASP A 476 -15.20 -30.39 11.40
CA ASP A 476 -16.29 -31.35 11.57
C ASP A 476 -16.55 -32.10 10.26
N GLN A 477 -16.42 -33.44 10.31
CA GLN A 477 -16.64 -34.32 9.16
C GLN A 477 -18.10 -34.26 8.66
N ALA A 478 -19.07 -34.19 9.56
CA ALA A 478 -20.48 -34.13 9.19
C ALA A 478 -20.82 -32.81 8.48
N GLU A 479 -20.19 -31.71 8.89
CA GLU A 479 -20.31 -30.43 8.20
C GLU A 479 -19.71 -30.49 6.80
N PHE A 480 -18.53 -31.10 6.66
CA PHE A 480 -17.90 -31.33 5.35
C PHE A 480 -18.79 -32.11 4.40
N ASP A 481 -19.29 -33.27 4.86
CA ASP A 481 -20.12 -34.15 4.03
C ASP A 481 -21.41 -33.47 3.55
N LYS A 482 -21.99 -32.62 4.40
CA LYS A 482 -23.19 -31.84 4.07
C LYS A 482 -22.94 -30.76 3.03
N LYS A 483 -21.75 -30.17 3.02
CA LYS A 483 -21.39 -29.01 2.16
C LYS A 483 -20.46 -29.35 1.01
N LYS A 484 -20.10 -30.61 0.84
CA LYS A 484 -19.04 -31.06 -0.08
C LYS A 484 -19.21 -30.52 -1.50
N ASP A 485 -20.43 -30.60 -2.06
CA ASP A 485 -20.69 -30.17 -3.44
C ASP A 485 -20.60 -28.64 -3.61
N GLU A 486 -21.09 -27.90 -2.62
CA GLU A 486 -20.99 -26.45 -2.57
C GLU A 486 -19.51 -25.99 -2.47
N LEU A 487 -18.77 -26.62 -1.56
CA LEU A 487 -17.34 -26.36 -1.37
C LEU A 487 -16.53 -26.71 -2.63
N ALA A 488 -16.86 -27.82 -3.30
CA ALA A 488 -16.21 -28.20 -4.55
C ALA A 488 -16.46 -27.17 -5.66
N ALA A 489 -17.69 -26.67 -5.76
CA ALA A 489 -18.03 -25.62 -6.72
C ALA A 489 -17.34 -24.28 -6.40
N GLU A 490 -17.29 -23.87 -5.14
CA GLU A 490 -16.60 -22.66 -4.70
C GLU A 490 -15.08 -22.75 -4.94
N PHE A 491 -14.48 -23.84 -4.49
CA PHE A 491 -13.04 -24.08 -4.67
C PHE A 491 -12.68 -24.17 -6.15
N GLY A 492 -13.49 -24.85 -6.96
CA GLY A 492 -13.29 -24.92 -8.40
C GLY A 492 -13.33 -23.55 -9.07
N ARG A 493 -14.25 -22.65 -8.66
CA ARG A 493 -14.28 -21.28 -9.16
C ARG A 493 -13.01 -20.50 -8.78
N THR A 494 -12.58 -20.61 -7.52
CA THR A 494 -11.39 -19.91 -7.02
C THR A 494 -10.11 -20.44 -7.70
N LYS A 495 -9.99 -21.77 -7.82
CA LYS A 495 -8.87 -22.42 -8.51
C LYS A 495 -8.80 -21.99 -9.97
N TRP A 496 -9.95 -21.96 -10.64
CA TRP A 496 -10.09 -21.49 -12.01
C TRP A 496 -9.65 -20.02 -12.17
N ALA A 497 -10.18 -19.12 -11.33
CA ALA A 497 -9.85 -17.71 -11.39
C ALA A 497 -8.33 -17.49 -11.23
N ARG A 498 -7.72 -18.17 -10.25
CA ARG A 498 -6.26 -18.11 -10.03
C ARG A 498 -5.46 -18.63 -11.23
N LEU A 499 -5.88 -19.76 -11.79
CA LEU A 499 -5.22 -20.34 -12.97
C LEU A 499 -5.26 -19.37 -14.14
N MET A 500 -6.42 -18.76 -14.41
CA MET A 500 -6.59 -17.81 -15.51
C MET A 500 -5.75 -16.56 -15.32
N THR A 501 -5.72 -16.00 -14.11
CA THR A 501 -4.86 -14.85 -13.79
C THR A 501 -3.39 -15.18 -14.06
N GLU A 502 -2.89 -16.29 -13.55
CA GLU A 502 -1.48 -16.68 -13.73
C GLU A 502 -1.17 -17.01 -15.20
N TYR A 503 -2.08 -17.68 -15.90
CA TYR A 503 -1.92 -17.99 -17.31
C TYR A 503 -1.87 -16.73 -18.18
N ALA A 504 -2.83 -15.82 -18.00
CA ALA A 504 -2.90 -14.57 -18.75
C ALA A 504 -1.67 -13.69 -18.47
N ARG A 505 -1.24 -13.61 -17.21
CA ARG A 505 -0.02 -12.89 -16.82
C ARG A 505 1.21 -13.48 -17.49
N HIS A 506 1.38 -14.80 -17.45
CA HIS A 506 2.51 -15.48 -18.09
C HIS A 506 2.53 -15.26 -19.60
N ALA A 507 1.39 -15.44 -20.27
CA ALA A 507 1.25 -15.22 -21.71
C ALA A 507 1.59 -13.77 -22.09
N CYS A 508 1.11 -12.79 -21.27
CA CYS A 508 1.39 -11.38 -21.49
C CYS A 508 2.88 -11.06 -21.34
N VAL A 509 3.52 -11.52 -20.26
CA VAL A 509 4.96 -11.30 -20.00
C VAL A 509 5.81 -11.92 -21.12
N THR A 510 5.47 -13.12 -21.56
CA THR A 510 6.17 -13.81 -22.65
C THR A 510 6.02 -13.03 -23.97
N ALA A 511 4.80 -12.66 -24.36
CA ALA A 511 4.56 -11.89 -25.58
C ALA A 511 5.28 -10.52 -25.56
N ASN A 512 5.35 -9.87 -24.41
CA ASN A 512 6.07 -8.60 -24.25
C ASN A 512 7.59 -8.79 -24.36
N ALA A 513 8.14 -9.81 -23.74
CA ALA A 513 9.58 -10.16 -23.81
C ALA A 513 10.01 -10.51 -25.25
N ASP A 514 9.16 -11.22 -25.98
CA ASP A 514 9.40 -11.61 -27.39
C ASP A 514 9.14 -10.48 -28.39
N GLY A 515 8.77 -9.29 -27.95
CA GLY A 515 8.44 -8.14 -28.80
C GLY A 515 7.16 -8.36 -29.64
N LYS A 516 6.32 -9.32 -29.25
CA LYS A 516 5.03 -9.63 -29.89
C LYS A 516 3.87 -8.81 -29.36
N LEU A 517 4.07 -8.08 -28.26
CA LEU A 517 3.14 -7.13 -27.70
C LEU A 517 3.67 -5.70 -27.89
N LYS A 518 2.93 -4.88 -28.64
CA LYS A 518 3.21 -3.45 -28.83
C LYS A 518 2.02 -2.65 -28.37
N VAL A 519 2.25 -1.58 -27.63
CA VAL A 519 1.19 -0.73 -27.09
C VAL A 519 1.41 0.72 -27.50
N ASN A 520 0.36 1.35 -28.01
CA ASN A 520 0.37 2.76 -28.37
C ASN A 520 0.03 3.62 -27.15
N GLN A 521 1.06 4.16 -26.50
CA GLN A 521 0.93 4.95 -25.27
C GLN A 521 0.03 6.19 -25.46
N SER A 522 0.04 6.83 -26.64
CA SER A 522 -0.74 8.04 -26.88
C SER A 522 -2.26 7.80 -26.91
N MET A 523 -2.69 6.55 -27.07
CA MET A 523 -4.11 6.18 -27.06
C MET A 523 -4.60 5.73 -25.70
N ILE A 524 -3.68 5.38 -24.79
CA ILE A 524 -4.01 4.87 -23.46
C ILE A 524 -3.88 5.97 -22.42
N ALA A 525 -2.84 6.79 -22.51
CA ALA A 525 -2.66 7.93 -21.63
C ALA A 525 -3.71 9.02 -21.96
N ASP A 526 -4.59 9.35 -21.04
CA ASP A 526 -5.37 10.58 -21.13
C ASP A 526 -4.43 11.78 -21.00
N GLU A 527 -4.28 12.57 -22.07
CA GLU A 527 -3.75 13.92 -21.91
C GLU A 527 -4.76 14.70 -21.06
N PRO A 528 -4.36 15.18 -19.86
CA PRO A 528 -5.24 16.06 -19.11
C PRO A 528 -5.54 17.29 -19.97
N PRO A 529 -6.80 17.75 -20.04
CA PRO A 529 -7.14 18.95 -20.79
C PRO A 529 -6.28 20.10 -20.26
N ALA A 530 -5.55 20.77 -21.16
CA ALA A 530 -4.72 21.91 -20.84
C ALA A 530 -5.60 23.04 -20.26
N ARG A 531 -5.78 23.08 -18.95
CA ARG A 531 -6.37 24.22 -18.25
C ARG A 531 -5.29 25.30 -18.18
N ARG A 532 -5.49 26.41 -18.88
CA ARG A 532 -4.64 27.60 -18.76
C ARG A 532 -4.61 28.02 -17.28
N GLY A 533 -3.45 27.90 -16.64
CA GLY A 533 -3.19 28.44 -15.29
C GLY A 533 -3.11 27.45 -14.13
N SER A 534 -3.07 26.13 -14.35
CA SER A 534 -2.82 25.16 -13.28
C SER A 534 -1.33 24.78 -13.19
N ALA A 535 -0.90 24.47 -11.96
CA ALA A 535 0.44 23.94 -11.65
C ALA A 535 0.84 22.78 -12.57
N PRO A 536 2.14 22.51 -12.80
CA PRO A 536 2.59 21.46 -13.68
C PRO A 536 1.94 20.13 -13.30
N ALA A 537 1.21 19.54 -14.25
CA ALA A 537 0.59 18.24 -14.07
C ALA A 537 1.67 17.21 -13.71
N ILE A 538 1.44 16.44 -12.66
CA ILE A 538 2.24 15.25 -12.36
C ILE A 538 2.20 14.41 -13.64
N ALA A 539 3.37 14.12 -14.22
CA ALA A 539 3.48 13.35 -15.44
C ALA A 539 2.68 12.06 -15.28
N ALA A 540 1.72 11.83 -16.20
CA ALA A 540 0.94 10.60 -16.20
C ALA A 540 1.90 9.42 -16.26
N SER A 541 1.75 8.46 -15.36
CA SER A 541 2.58 7.25 -15.35
C SER A 541 2.39 6.53 -16.68
N LYS A 542 3.51 6.19 -17.32
CA LYS A 542 3.49 5.41 -18.56
C LYS A 542 2.78 4.08 -18.29
N TYR A 543 1.79 3.75 -19.14
CA TYR A 543 1.14 2.45 -19.05
C TYR A 543 2.15 1.33 -19.32
N GLU A 544 2.24 0.37 -18.41
CA GLU A 544 3.08 -0.82 -18.55
C GLU A 544 2.14 -2.03 -18.68
N PRO A 545 2.11 -2.70 -19.84
CA PRO A 545 1.31 -3.90 -20.02
C PRO A 545 1.84 -5.03 -19.11
N CYS A 546 0.98 -5.93 -18.70
CA CYS A 546 1.30 -7.09 -17.86
C CYS A 546 1.71 -6.81 -16.41
N LYS A 547 1.59 -5.56 -15.93
CA LYS A 547 1.91 -5.18 -14.57
C LYS A 547 0.64 -5.16 -13.71
N ASP A 548 0.59 -5.99 -12.68
CA ASP A 548 -0.34 -5.97 -11.54
C ASP A 548 -1.87 -6.12 -11.82
N ARG A 549 -2.32 -6.44 -13.06
CA ARG A 549 -3.76 -6.44 -13.38
C ARG A 549 -4.30 -7.73 -13.99
N PHE A 550 -3.46 -8.71 -14.18
CA PHE A 550 -3.86 -10.06 -14.59
C PHE A 550 -3.99 -10.97 -13.38
#